data_b18ff002d175521a7bf5a2ecfe6ae571
#
_entry.id   b18ff002d175521a7bf5a2ecfe6ae571
#
_cell.length_a   1.000
_cell.length_b   1.000
_cell.length_c   1.000
_cell.angle_alpha   90.00
_cell.angle_beta   90.00
_cell.angle_gamma   90.00
#
_symmetry.space_group_name_H-M   'P 1'
#
loop_
_entity.id
_entity.type
_entity.pdbx_description
1 polymer ?
#
loop_
_entity_poly.entity_id
_entity_poly.type
_entity_poly.pdbx_seq_one_letter_code
_entity_poly.pdbx_strand_id
1 'polypeptide(L)'
;QNPSILAEREDGARIQITIPPLAKYPVLNIRKFDSFVPTTENMLKSGTFTKKEIEIISTLVKGRANILVIGEPESGKTTTVKWLIKYLPKKLIIGLLETNFEMNPEILYPDKYFIPLRERNSFSLGNLFAVLLQKSINLIIVTEARSKEADELVKAMTRGLNGSMGTAHITDADSVPDALTYMIMENVSNIPFNAKRNQVANAIDIV
;
A
#
# COMPACT_ATOMS: atom_id res chain seq x y z
N GLN A 1 9.35 8.98 31.72
CA GLN A 1 8.77 9.83 30.67
C GLN A 1 9.28 9.34 29.32
N ASN A 2 8.39 9.21 28.34
CA ASN A 2 8.78 8.82 26.99
C ASN A 2 9.33 10.07 26.28
N PRO A 3 10.62 10.09 25.88
CA PRO A 3 11.23 11.25 25.25
C PRO A 3 10.87 11.42 23.76
N SER A 4 10.04 10.53 23.21
CA SER A 4 9.48 10.65 21.86
C SER A 4 7.98 10.40 21.89
N ILE A 5 7.21 11.33 21.30
CA ILE A 5 5.75 11.28 21.23
C ILE A 5 5.35 11.38 19.76
N LEU A 6 4.50 10.45 19.32
CA LEU A 6 3.81 10.52 18.04
C LEU A 6 2.33 10.81 18.31
N ALA A 7 1.80 11.87 17.73
CA ALA A 7 0.41 12.28 17.83
C ALA A 7 -0.17 12.50 16.44
N GLU A 8 -1.48 12.36 16.33
CA GLU A 8 -2.26 12.62 15.12
C GLU A 8 -3.29 13.70 15.43
N ARG A 9 -3.38 14.73 14.58
CA ARG A 9 -4.40 15.77 14.65
C ARG A 9 -5.69 15.30 13.99
N GLU A 10 -6.81 15.94 14.30
CA GLU A 10 -8.13 15.65 13.71
C GLU A 10 -8.16 15.82 12.18
N ASP A 11 -7.31 16.68 11.62
CA ASP A 11 -7.13 16.87 10.18
C ASP A 11 -6.21 15.83 9.53
N GLY A 12 -5.78 14.79 10.27
CA GLY A 12 -4.88 13.75 9.80
C GLY A 12 -3.40 14.13 9.79
N ALA A 13 -3.03 15.35 10.18
CA ALA A 13 -1.64 15.75 10.27
C ALA A 13 -0.92 14.99 11.40
N ARG A 14 0.28 14.48 11.12
CA ARG A 14 1.10 13.76 12.08
C ARG A 14 2.09 14.71 12.74
N ILE A 15 2.17 14.64 14.05
CA ILE A 15 3.09 15.42 14.86
C ILE A 15 4.03 14.46 15.58
N GLN A 16 5.32 14.60 15.33
CA GLN A 16 6.37 13.89 16.07
C GLN A 16 7.17 14.88 16.87
N ILE A 17 7.24 14.65 18.17
CA ILE A 17 8.04 15.43 19.11
C ILE A 17 9.10 14.53 19.69
N THR A 18 10.36 14.96 19.65
CA THR A 18 11.48 14.25 20.27
C THR A 18 12.26 15.25 21.13
N ILE A 19 12.53 14.85 22.38
CA ILE A 19 13.23 15.69 23.36
C ILE A 19 14.49 14.96 23.88
N PRO A 20 15.39 15.66 24.57
CA PRO A 20 16.52 15.01 25.24
C PRO A 20 16.05 13.90 26.19
N PRO A 21 16.80 12.79 26.35
CA PRO A 21 18.13 12.56 25.80
C PRO A 21 18.17 11.98 24.37
N LEU A 22 17.04 11.67 23.72
CA LEU A 22 17.04 11.11 22.37
C LEU A 22 17.46 12.13 21.29
N ALA A 23 17.11 13.40 21.47
CA ALA A 23 17.55 14.49 20.61
C ALA A 23 18.41 15.47 21.42
N LYS A 24 19.37 16.13 20.80
CA LYS A 24 20.20 17.14 21.44
C LYS A 24 19.38 18.36 21.89
N TYR A 25 18.37 18.71 21.12
CA TYR A 25 17.41 19.80 21.36
C TYR A 25 16.00 19.27 21.11
N PRO A 26 14.94 19.92 21.65
CA PRO A 26 13.57 19.58 21.26
C PRO A 26 13.38 19.72 19.74
N VAL A 27 12.88 18.66 19.12
CA VAL A 27 12.58 18.60 17.68
C VAL A 27 11.09 18.38 17.51
N LEU A 28 10.47 19.21 16.68
CA LEU A 28 9.07 19.09 16.27
C LEU A 28 9.02 18.87 14.77
N ASN A 29 8.43 17.75 14.35
CA ASN A 29 8.14 17.47 12.96
C ASN A 29 6.62 17.39 12.77
N ILE A 30 6.08 18.16 11.81
CA ILE A 30 4.66 18.14 11.45
C ILE A 30 4.55 17.75 9.98
N ARG A 31 4.06 16.53 9.73
CA ARG A 31 3.70 16.08 8.37
C ARG A 31 2.22 16.35 8.13
N LYS A 32 1.94 17.33 7.28
CA LYS A 32 0.56 17.68 6.93
C LYS A 32 -0.08 16.55 6.14
N PHE A 33 -1.39 16.39 6.32
CA PHE A 33 -2.19 15.53 5.46
C PHE A 33 -2.24 16.13 4.05
N ASP A 34 -1.94 15.30 3.05
CA ASP A 34 -2.03 15.71 1.65
C ASP A 34 -3.46 15.44 1.15
N SER A 35 -4.18 16.52 0.89
CA SER A 35 -5.52 16.49 0.29
C SER A 35 -5.50 16.38 -1.24
N PHE A 36 -4.34 16.09 -1.86
CA PHE A 36 -4.24 15.97 -3.31
C PHE A 36 -5.15 14.86 -3.85
N VAL A 37 -6.06 15.23 -4.73
CA VAL A 37 -6.94 14.31 -5.43
C VAL A 37 -6.30 13.90 -6.75
N PRO A 38 -5.87 12.65 -6.92
CA PRO A 38 -5.26 12.19 -8.15
C PRO A 38 -6.34 12.01 -9.23
N THR A 39 -6.43 12.97 -10.14
CA THR A 39 -7.30 12.89 -11.31
C THR A 39 -6.54 12.40 -12.53
N THR A 40 -7.26 11.80 -13.50
CA THR A 40 -6.66 11.40 -14.80
C THR A 40 -6.03 12.59 -15.52
N GLU A 41 -6.64 13.76 -15.41
CA GLU A 41 -6.11 15.02 -15.99
C GLU A 41 -4.79 15.42 -15.35
N ASN A 42 -4.68 15.31 -14.02
CA ASN A 42 -3.44 15.61 -13.31
C ASN A 42 -2.33 14.63 -13.68
N MET A 43 -2.63 13.33 -13.81
CA MET A 43 -1.66 12.32 -14.23
C MET A 43 -1.13 12.57 -15.64
N LEU A 44 -1.99 13.06 -16.55
CA LEU A 44 -1.58 13.46 -17.90
C LEU A 44 -0.76 14.74 -17.90
N LYS A 45 -1.20 15.78 -17.16
CA LYS A 45 -0.51 17.07 -17.10
C LYS A 45 0.87 17.00 -16.47
N SER A 46 1.03 16.16 -15.44
CA SER A 46 2.33 15.93 -14.79
C SER A 46 3.27 15.08 -15.63
N GLY A 47 2.79 14.46 -16.71
CA GLY A 47 3.58 13.54 -17.52
C GLY A 47 3.83 12.20 -16.82
N THR A 48 3.09 11.88 -15.74
CA THR A 48 3.21 10.59 -15.03
C THR A 48 2.79 9.45 -15.93
N PHE A 49 1.72 9.64 -16.72
CA PHE A 49 1.23 8.67 -17.69
C PHE A 49 0.82 9.33 -18.99
N THR A 50 1.05 8.64 -20.12
CA THR A 50 0.48 8.96 -21.42
C THR A 50 -0.97 8.47 -21.53
N LYS A 51 -1.73 8.96 -22.51
CA LYS A 51 -3.09 8.49 -22.80
C LYS A 51 -3.12 6.98 -23.05
N LYS A 52 -2.16 6.45 -23.81
CA LYS A 52 -2.07 5.04 -24.16
C LYS A 52 -1.83 4.15 -22.91
N GLU A 53 -0.92 4.58 -22.03
CA GLU A 53 -0.67 3.88 -20.77
C GLU A 53 -1.90 3.87 -19.86
N ILE A 54 -2.64 4.99 -19.79
CA ILE A 54 -3.89 5.06 -19.02
C ILE A 54 -4.93 4.08 -19.56
N GLU A 55 -5.09 3.95 -20.88
CA GLU A 55 -6.00 2.99 -21.48
C GLU A 55 -5.63 1.54 -21.12
N ILE A 56 -4.35 1.19 -21.24
CA ILE A 56 -3.82 -0.13 -20.88
C ILE A 56 -4.06 -0.41 -19.40
N ILE A 57 -3.54 0.46 -18.51
CA ILE A 57 -3.61 0.26 -17.06
C ILE A 57 -5.07 0.21 -16.59
N SER A 58 -5.93 1.11 -17.10
CA SER A 58 -7.35 1.11 -16.72
C SER A 58 -8.07 -0.19 -17.12
N THR A 59 -7.70 -0.78 -18.25
CA THR A 59 -8.23 -2.07 -18.71
C THR A 59 -7.77 -3.20 -17.79
N LEU A 60 -6.50 -3.22 -17.45
CA LEU A 60 -5.92 -4.22 -16.56
C LEU A 60 -6.51 -4.15 -15.14
N VAL A 61 -6.71 -2.94 -14.60
CA VAL A 61 -7.38 -2.74 -13.29
C VAL A 61 -8.83 -3.20 -13.33
N LYS A 62 -9.57 -2.90 -14.39
CA LYS A 62 -10.95 -3.42 -14.59
C LYS A 62 -10.97 -4.94 -14.67
N GLY A 63 -9.96 -5.52 -15.30
CA GLY A 63 -9.74 -6.98 -15.40
C GLY A 63 -9.24 -7.61 -14.09
N ARG A 64 -9.01 -6.82 -13.05
CA ARG A 64 -8.52 -7.27 -11.73
C ARG A 64 -7.12 -7.88 -11.78
N ALA A 65 -6.20 -7.26 -12.53
CA ALA A 65 -4.78 -7.57 -12.44
C ALA A 65 -4.23 -7.18 -11.06
N ASN A 66 -3.36 -8.00 -10.52
CA ASN A 66 -2.60 -7.72 -9.29
C ASN A 66 -1.45 -6.77 -9.60
N ILE A 67 -1.36 -5.67 -8.88
CA ILE A 67 -0.45 -4.57 -9.22
C ILE A 67 0.47 -4.26 -8.03
N LEU A 68 1.76 -4.17 -8.30
CA LEU A 68 2.75 -3.64 -7.35
C LEU A 68 3.34 -2.34 -7.89
N VAL A 69 3.09 -1.23 -7.21
CA VAL A 69 3.69 0.07 -7.56
C VAL A 69 4.99 0.25 -6.79
N ILE A 70 6.08 0.36 -7.51
CA ILE A 70 7.44 0.49 -6.93
C ILE A 70 8.03 1.88 -7.15
N GLY A 71 9.11 2.18 -6.45
CA GLY A 71 9.87 3.43 -6.58
C GLY A 71 10.44 3.92 -5.26
N GLU A 72 11.19 5.00 -5.32
CA GLU A 72 11.80 5.65 -4.15
C GLU A 72 10.75 6.27 -3.20
N PRO A 73 11.12 6.60 -1.95
CA PRO A 73 10.29 7.42 -1.08
C PRO A 73 9.81 8.69 -1.81
N GLU A 74 8.56 9.09 -1.56
CA GLU A 74 7.94 10.30 -2.11
C GLU A 74 7.80 10.34 -3.65
N SER A 75 8.07 9.24 -4.37
CA SER A 75 7.92 9.14 -5.83
C SER A 75 6.46 9.10 -6.33
N GLY A 76 5.47 9.18 -5.44
CA GLY A 76 4.05 9.18 -5.81
C GLY A 76 3.39 7.81 -5.87
N LYS A 77 3.99 6.74 -5.33
CA LYS A 77 3.43 5.37 -5.32
C LYS A 77 2.02 5.32 -4.75
N THR A 78 1.82 5.84 -3.54
CA THR A 78 0.51 5.86 -2.88
C THR A 78 -0.51 6.69 -3.68
N THR A 79 -0.07 7.79 -4.28
CA THR A 79 -0.90 8.63 -5.16
C THR A 79 -1.34 7.86 -6.40
N THR A 80 -0.44 7.07 -6.99
CA THR A 80 -0.75 6.18 -8.12
C THR A 80 -1.79 5.13 -7.73
N VAL A 81 -1.60 4.43 -6.59
CA VAL A 81 -2.60 3.46 -6.10
C VAL A 81 -3.94 4.13 -5.83
N LYS A 82 -3.97 5.31 -5.19
CA LYS A 82 -5.21 6.10 -5.01
C LYS A 82 -5.92 6.33 -6.34
N TRP A 83 -5.19 6.72 -7.38
CA TRP A 83 -5.76 6.96 -8.70
C TRP A 83 -6.27 5.67 -9.37
N LEU A 84 -5.58 4.55 -9.23
CA LEU A 84 -5.97 3.26 -9.80
C LEU A 84 -7.30 2.76 -9.25
N ILE A 85 -7.62 3.03 -7.99
CA ILE A 85 -8.89 2.67 -7.34
C ILE A 85 -10.10 3.16 -8.14
N LYS A 86 -9.99 4.29 -8.84
CA LYS A 86 -11.04 4.82 -9.72
C LYS A 86 -11.56 3.78 -10.71
N TYR A 87 -10.69 2.94 -11.24
CA TYR A 87 -11.01 1.98 -12.30
C TYR A 87 -11.51 0.63 -11.78
N LEU A 88 -11.41 0.36 -10.48
CA LEU A 88 -11.96 -0.85 -9.88
C LEU A 88 -13.49 -0.88 -10.03
N PRO A 89 -14.11 -2.06 -10.25
CA PRO A 89 -15.56 -2.21 -10.23
C PRO A 89 -16.20 -1.74 -8.92
N LYS A 90 -17.38 -1.09 -9.02
CA LYS A 90 -18.05 -0.44 -7.86
C LYS A 90 -18.53 -1.41 -6.79
N LYS A 91 -18.88 -2.64 -7.14
CA LYS A 91 -19.49 -3.62 -6.22
C LYS A 91 -18.47 -4.38 -5.36
N LEU A 92 -17.18 -4.08 -5.50
CA LEU A 92 -16.13 -4.78 -4.76
C LEU A 92 -16.01 -4.24 -3.33
N ILE A 93 -15.83 -5.15 -2.38
CA ILE A 93 -15.46 -4.84 -1.00
C ILE A 93 -13.94 -4.83 -0.96
N ILE A 94 -13.36 -3.68 -0.69
CA ILE A 94 -11.92 -3.43 -0.72
C ILE A 94 -11.38 -3.38 0.70
N GLY A 95 -10.57 -4.36 1.07
CA GLY A 95 -9.78 -4.30 2.30
C GLY A 95 -8.60 -3.34 2.10
N LEU A 96 -8.39 -2.43 3.04
CA LEU A 96 -7.27 -1.50 3.01
C LEU A 96 -6.44 -1.66 4.26
N LEU A 97 -5.17 -2.01 4.10
CA LEU A 97 -4.19 -2.10 5.18
C LEU A 97 -3.20 -0.95 5.11
N GLU A 98 -3.14 -0.18 6.17
CA GLU A 98 -2.29 0.99 6.30
C GLU A 98 -1.50 0.97 7.62
N THR A 99 -0.29 1.47 7.61
CA THR A 99 0.42 1.80 8.85
C THR A 99 -0.21 3.00 9.55
N ASN A 100 -0.75 3.92 8.77
CA ASN A 100 -1.52 5.09 9.22
C ASN A 100 -2.55 5.45 8.16
N PHE A 101 -3.70 5.97 8.55
CA PHE A 101 -4.73 6.39 7.60
C PHE A 101 -4.27 7.59 6.77
N GLU A 102 -3.79 7.30 5.56
CA GLU A 102 -3.31 8.30 4.60
C GLU A 102 -4.14 8.31 3.31
N MET A 103 -4.75 7.19 2.99
CA MET A 103 -5.45 7.08 1.71
C MET A 103 -6.82 7.75 1.73
N ASN A 104 -7.60 7.58 2.81
CA ASN A 104 -8.98 8.06 2.93
C ASN A 104 -9.79 7.90 1.63
N PRO A 105 -9.81 6.69 1.03
CA PRO A 105 -10.38 6.49 -0.29
C PRO A 105 -11.90 6.66 -0.30
N GLU A 106 -12.56 6.51 0.84
CA GLU A 106 -14.00 6.75 1.01
C GLU A 106 -14.41 8.20 0.71
N ILE A 107 -13.49 9.16 0.92
CA ILE A 107 -13.72 10.56 0.57
C ILE A 107 -13.62 10.76 -0.95
N LEU A 108 -12.67 10.08 -1.59
CA LEU A 108 -12.42 10.20 -3.03
C LEU A 108 -13.42 9.39 -3.87
N TYR A 109 -13.86 8.26 -3.35
CA TYR A 109 -14.71 7.28 -4.03
C TYR A 109 -15.87 6.83 -3.15
N PRO A 110 -16.83 7.72 -2.83
CA PRO A 110 -17.93 7.42 -1.91
C PRO A 110 -18.90 6.36 -2.45
N ASP A 111 -18.79 6.01 -3.72
CA ASP A 111 -19.57 4.97 -4.41
C ASP A 111 -18.94 3.57 -4.33
N LYS A 112 -17.83 3.40 -3.59
CA LYS A 112 -17.14 2.13 -3.37
C LYS A 112 -17.15 1.72 -1.90
N TYR A 113 -16.97 0.43 -1.64
CA TYR A 113 -16.97 -0.12 -0.28
C TYR A 113 -15.55 -0.38 0.19
N PHE A 114 -15.14 0.31 1.25
CA PHE A 114 -13.83 0.15 1.87
C PHE A 114 -13.95 -0.38 3.29
N ILE A 115 -12.99 -1.22 3.68
CA ILE A 115 -12.75 -1.62 5.07
C ILE A 115 -11.32 -1.21 5.41
N PRO A 116 -11.10 0.05 5.84
CA PRO A 116 -9.79 0.54 6.21
C PRO A 116 -9.41 0.03 7.60
N LEU A 117 -8.26 -0.62 7.69
CA LEU A 117 -7.65 -1.04 8.95
C LEU A 117 -6.22 -0.50 9.02
N ARG A 118 -5.80 -0.07 10.21
CA ARG A 118 -4.44 0.37 10.45
C ARG A 118 -3.77 -0.40 11.58
N GLU A 119 -2.47 -0.54 11.49
CA GLU A 119 -1.65 -1.07 12.55
C GLU A 119 -1.74 -0.18 13.80
N ARG A 120 -1.93 -0.79 14.96
CA ARG A 120 -1.94 -0.08 16.23
C ARG A 120 -1.63 -1.01 17.41
N ASN A 121 -0.65 -0.61 18.23
CA ASN A 121 -0.28 -1.33 19.46
C ASN A 121 -0.01 -2.84 19.23
N SER A 122 -0.87 -3.69 19.76
CA SER A 122 -0.76 -5.16 19.67
C SER A 122 -1.35 -5.78 18.39
N PHE A 123 -1.96 -4.96 17.51
CA PHE A 123 -2.54 -5.44 16.24
C PHE A 123 -1.57 -5.17 15.09
N SER A 124 -0.76 -6.18 14.76
CA SER A 124 0.10 -6.14 13.60
C SER A 124 -0.69 -6.21 12.29
N LEU A 125 -0.12 -5.76 11.18
CA LEU A 125 -0.75 -5.86 9.86
C LEU A 125 -1.12 -7.31 9.49
N GLY A 126 -0.32 -8.31 9.88
CA GLY A 126 -0.66 -9.72 9.69
C GLY A 126 -1.93 -10.14 10.43
N ASN A 127 -2.14 -9.65 11.66
CA ASN A 127 -3.38 -9.91 12.40
C ASN A 127 -4.58 -9.22 11.74
N LEU A 128 -4.39 -7.99 11.25
CA LEU A 128 -5.43 -7.22 10.55
C LEU A 128 -5.80 -7.86 9.21
N PHE A 129 -4.84 -8.46 8.51
CA PHE A 129 -5.13 -9.23 7.30
C PHE A 129 -6.07 -10.41 7.56
N ALA A 130 -5.82 -11.18 8.64
CA ALA A 130 -6.73 -12.25 9.04
C ALA A 130 -8.14 -11.74 9.34
N VAL A 131 -8.26 -10.58 9.98
CA VAL A 131 -9.56 -9.91 10.22
C VAL A 131 -10.25 -9.53 8.90
N LEU A 132 -9.51 -9.01 7.92
CA LEU A 132 -10.07 -8.66 6.61
C LEU A 132 -10.59 -9.89 5.86
N LEU A 133 -9.87 -11.01 5.91
CA LEU A 133 -10.32 -12.26 5.27
C LEU A 133 -11.68 -12.74 5.80
N GLN A 134 -11.99 -12.48 7.08
CA GLN A 134 -13.28 -12.79 7.69
C GLN A 134 -14.42 -11.86 7.22
N LYS A 135 -14.09 -10.73 6.59
CA LYS A 135 -15.05 -9.72 6.12
C LYS A 135 -15.50 -9.91 4.67
N SER A 136 -15.22 -11.08 4.06
CA SER A 136 -15.60 -11.37 2.67
C SER A 136 -15.12 -10.32 1.66
N ILE A 137 -13.91 -9.80 1.84
CA ILE A 137 -13.31 -8.85 0.90
C ILE A 137 -13.07 -9.48 -0.47
N ASN A 138 -13.11 -8.69 -1.52
CA ASN A 138 -12.84 -9.12 -2.89
C ASN A 138 -11.39 -8.90 -3.33
N LEU A 139 -10.74 -7.90 -2.77
CA LEU A 139 -9.32 -7.59 -2.98
C LEU A 139 -8.77 -6.83 -1.78
N ILE A 140 -7.45 -6.74 -1.71
CA ILE A 140 -6.75 -5.98 -0.66
C ILE A 140 -5.83 -4.93 -1.29
N ILE A 141 -5.74 -3.78 -0.63
CA ILE A 141 -4.75 -2.76 -0.92
C ILE A 141 -3.85 -2.61 0.30
N VAL A 142 -2.53 -2.73 0.08
CA VAL A 142 -1.51 -2.54 1.11
C VAL A 142 -0.70 -1.31 0.75
N THR A 143 -0.80 -0.26 1.57
CA THR A 143 -0.19 1.04 1.24
C THR A 143 1.32 1.04 1.27
N GLU A 144 1.93 0.10 1.99
CA GLU A 144 3.36 -0.13 2.00
C GLU A 144 3.64 -1.60 2.32
N ALA A 145 4.07 -2.36 1.30
CA ALA A 145 4.48 -3.74 1.46
C ALA A 145 5.95 -3.79 1.91
N ARG A 146 6.14 -3.97 3.20
CA ARG A 146 7.42 -4.32 3.81
C ARG A 146 7.40 -5.82 4.10
N SER A 147 8.31 -6.33 4.80
CA SER A 147 8.50 -7.69 5.28
C SER A 147 7.23 -8.57 5.40
N LYS A 148 6.45 -8.41 6.47
CA LYS A 148 5.22 -9.21 6.73
C LYS A 148 4.07 -8.81 5.81
N GLU A 149 3.92 -7.54 5.53
CA GLU A 149 2.89 -6.97 4.66
C GLU A 149 3.04 -7.49 3.23
N ALA A 150 4.28 -7.62 2.76
CA ALA A 150 4.60 -8.18 1.47
C ALA A 150 4.16 -9.66 1.37
N ASP A 151 4.40 -10.44 2.41
CA ASP A 151 3.98 -11.85 2.46
C ASP A 151 2.45 -11.98 2.43
N GLU A 152 1.74 -11.17 3.21
CA GLU A 152 0.28 -11.19 3.23
C GLU A 152 -0.32 -10.69 1.90
N LEU A 153 0.27 -9.69 1.26
CA LEU A 153 -0.14 -9.24 -0.08
C LEU A 153 0.03 -10.35 -1.13
N VAL A 154 1.20 -11.00 -1.16
CA VAL A 154 1.47 -12.11 -2.08
C VAL A 154 0.53 -13.29 -1.82
N LYS A 155 0.24 -13.61 -0.55
CA LYS A 155 -0.76 -14.63 -0.19
C LYS A 155 -2.16 -14.25 -0.67
N ALA A 156 -2.56 -12.99 -0.55
CA ALA A 156 -3.85 -12.51 -1.04
C ALA A 156 -3.98 -12.72 -2.55
N MET A 157 -2.98 -12.24 -3.29
CA MET A 157 -2.92 -12.35 -4.75
C MET A 157 -2.97 -13.79 -5.24
N THR A 158 -2.27 -14.72 -4.55
CA THR A 158 -2.23 -16.14 -4.94
C THR A 158 -3.44 -16.95 -4.46
N ARG A 159 -4.27 -16.42 -3.56
CA ARG A 159 -5.44 -17.10 -2.98
C ARG A 159 -6.78 -16.60 -3.51
N GLY A 160 -6.78 -15.92 -4.66
CA GLY A 160 -8.00 -15.52 -5.36
C GLY A 160 -8.53 -14.12 -5.03
N LEU A 161 -7.80 -13.31 -4.24
CA LEU A 161 -8.11 -11.88 -4.08
C LEU A 161 -7.51 -11.09 -5.25
N ASN A 162 -7.92 -11.45 -6.48
CA ASN A 162 -7.43 -10.82 -7.70
C ASN A 162 -7.77 -9.32 -7.75
N GLY A 163 -6.89 -8.52 -8.34
CA GLY A 163 -6.98 -7.06 -8.36
C GLY A 163 -6.42 -6.41 -7.11
N SER A 164 -5.74 -7.18 -6.25
CA SER A 164 -5.02 -6.63 -5.10
C SER A 164 -3.87 -5.73 -5.55
N MET A 165 -3.59 -4.70 -4.75
CA MET A 165 -2.58 -3.71 -5.06
C MET A 165 -1.70 -3.45 -3.85
N GLY A 166 -0.45 -3.08 -4.11
CA GLY A 166 0.45 -2.64 -3.06
C GLY A 166 1.49 -1.65 -3.55
N THR A 167 2.21 -1.05 -2.61
CA THR A 167 3.42 -0.29 -2.94
C THR A 167 4.64 -0.89 -2.24
N ALA A 168 5.80 -0.79 -2.85
CA ALA A 168 7.06 -1.23 -2.25
C ALA A 168 8.21 -0.26 -2.59
N HIS A 169 9.20 -0.19 -1.70
CA HIS A 169 10.43 0.55 -1.93
C HIS A 169 11.44 -0.32 -2.69
N ILE A 170 11.21 -0.46 -3.99
CA ILE A 170 12.08 -1.17 -4.94
C ILE A 170 12.24 -0.23 -6.13
N THR A 171 13.44 -0.09 -6.66
CA THR A 171 13.74 0.89 -7.72
C THR A 171 13.84 0.27 -9.11
N ASP A 172 13.96 -1.04 -9.19
CA ASP A 172 14.11 -1.78 -10.45
C ASP A 172 13.05 -2.87 -10.58
N ALA A 173 12.28 -2.82 -11.66
CA ALA A 173 11.17 -3.73 -11.90
C ALA A 173 11.62 -5.19 -12.09
N ASP A 174 12.75 -5.40 -12.75
CA ASP A 174 13.28 -6.74 -12.99
C ASP A 174 13.74 -7.42 -11.69
N SER A 175 14.14 -6.64 -10.70
CA SER A 175 14.56 -7.12 -9.38
C SER A 175 13.39 -7.44 -8.43
N VAL A 176 12.15 -7.08 -8.75
CA VAL A 176 11.00 -7.25 -7.86
C VAL A 176 10.84 -8.67 -7.31
N PRO A 177 10.93 -9.75 -8.11
CA PRO A 177 10.76 -11.10 -7.58
C PRO A 177 11.78 -11.44 -6.49
N ASP A 178 13.03 -11.03 -6.67
CA ASP A 178 14.10 -11.30 -5.73
C ASP A 178 14.03 -10.36 -4.51
N ALA A 179 13.92 -9.06 -4.75
CA ALA A 179 13.86 -8.06 -3.69
C ALA A 179 12.69 -8.28 -2.74
N LEU A 180 11.49 -8.53 -3.29
CA LEU A 180 10.30 -8.80 -2.47
C LEU A 180 10.44 -10.13 -1.72
N THR A 181 11.05 -11.13 -2.33
CA THR A 181 11.34 -12.41 -1.66
C THR A 181 12.28 -12.22 -0.48
N TYR A 182 13.36 -11.46 -0.62
CA TYR A 182 14.25 -11.13 0.49
C TYR A 182 13.51 -10.42 1.63
N MET A 183 12.70 -9.40 1.32
CA MET A 183 11.89 -8.70 2.32
C MET A 183 10.97 -9.65 3.09
N ILE A 184 10.32 -10.59 2.41
CA ILE A 184 9.44 -11.58 3.03
C ILE A 184 10.23 -12.53 3.92
N MET A 185 11.38 -13.01 3.45
CA MET A 185 12.18 -14.00 4.16
C MET A 185 12.88 -13.48 5.42
N GLU A 186 12.95 -12.18 5.62
CA GLU A 186 13.36 -11.60 6.92
C GLU A 186 12.50 -12.09 8.09
N ASN A 187 11.25 -12.49 7.84
CA ASN A 187 10.31 -12.94 8.86
C ASN A 187 9.73 -14.35 8.61
N VAL A 188 10.04 -14.97 7.48
CA VAL A 188 9.55 -16.30 7.09
C VAL A 188 10.72 -17.18 6.70
N SER A 189 11.20 -18.02 7.63
CA SER A 189 12.43 -18.81 7.45
C SER A 189 12.22 -20.25 6.95
N ASN A 190 10.99 -20.75 6.88
CA ASN A 190 10.73 -22.18 6.66
C ASN A 190 10.40 -22.56 5.21
N ILE A 191 10.58 -21.64 4.25
CA ILE A 191 10.28 -21.86 2.82
C ILE A 191 11.58 -21.68 2.03
N PRO A 192 11.93 -22.57 1.08
CA PRO A 192 13.08 -22.35 0.21
C PRO A 192 12.93 -21.07 -0.60
N PHE A 193 14.03 -20.31 -0.78
CA PHE A 193 14.03 -19.04 -1.50
C PHE A 193 13.38 -19.15 -2.87
N ASN A 194 13.77 -20.13 -3.68
CA ASN A 194 13.22 -20.31 -5.04
C ASN A 194 11.71 -20.59 -5.04
N ALA A 195 11.20 -21.31 -4.05
CA ALA A 195 9.76 -21.55 -3.93
C ALA A 195 9.00 -20.25 -3.62
N LYS A 196 9.53 -19.43 -2.71
CA LYS A 196 8.94 -18.12 -2.38
C LYS A 196 9.06 -17.16 -3.54
N ARG A 197 10.21 -17.10 -4.22
CA ARG A 197 10.43 -16.29 -5.41
C ARG A 197 9.43 -16.61 -6.53
N ASN A 198 9.22 -17.89 -6.79
CA ASN A 198 8.21 -18.31 -7.78
C ASN A 198 6.79 -17.90 -7.35
N GLN A 199 6.47 -18.00 -6.06
CA GLN A 199 5.19 -17.52 -5.53
C GLN A 199 5.01 -16.02 -5.76
N VAL A 200 6.05 -15.21 -5.49
CA VAL A 200 6.03 -13.75 -5.74
C VAL A 200 5.85 -13.46 -7.23
N ALA A 201 6.64 -14.10 -8.09
CA ALA A 201 6.59 -13.90 -9.54
C ALA A 201 5.22 -14.26 -10.14
N ASN A 202 4.55 -15.28 -9.60
CA ASN A 202 3.22 -15.70 -10.06
C ASN A 202 2.07 -14.88 -9.44
N ALA A 203 2.34 -14.09 -8.41
CA ALA A 203 1.33 -13.29 -7.71
C ALA A 203 1.07 -11.94 -8.38
N ILE A 204 2.09 -11.34 -8.97
CA ILE A 204 2.09 -9.97 -9.48
C ILE A 204 1.96 -10.01 -11.00
N ASP A 205 0.92 -9.40 -11.52
CA ASP A 205 0.67 -9.32 -12.97
C ASP A 205 1.35 -8.09 -13.59
N ILE A 206 1.51 -7.01 -12.79
CA ILE A 206 2.05 -5.72 -13.25
C ILE A 206 2.92 -5.10 -12.17
N VAL A 207 4.06 -4.59 -12.60
CA VAL A 207 4.94 -3.72 -11.81
C VAL A 207 4.98 -2.33 -12.44
#